data_79cde3e0338615b376fd57fb72983f56
#
_entry.id   79cde3e0338615b376fd57fb72983f56
#
_cell.length_a   1.000
_cell.length_b   1.000
_cell.length_c   1.000
_cell.angle_alpha   90.00
_cell.angle_beta   90.00
_cell.angle_gamma   90.00
#
_symmetry.space_group_name_H-M   'P 1'
#
loop_
_entity.id
_entity.type
_entity.pdbx_description
1 polymer ?
#
loop_
_entity_poly.entity_id
_entity_poly.type
_entity_poly.pdbx_seq_one_letter_code
_entity_poly.pdbx_strand_id
1 'polypeptide(L)' 'MRYAIVIEAAENNFSAYVPDLPGCVATGATVEETESQIREAIEFHLEGLRADNLPIPPASSRVDYVEVAA' A
#
# COMPACT_ATOMS: atom_id res chain seq x y z
N MET A 1 3.76 10.78 7.87
CA MET A 1 2.45 10.42 7.28
C MET A 1 2.33 8.89 7.20
N ARG A 2 1.18 8.37 7.54
CA ARG A 2 0.96 6.91 7.58
C ARG A 2 -0.17 6.54 6.64
N TYR A 3 0.13 5.71 5.64
CA TYR A 3 -0.90 5.17 4.78
C TYR A 3 -1.22 3.74 5.17
N ALA A 4 -2.48 3.39 5.14
CA ALA A 4 -2.90 2.00 5.28
C ALA A 4 -2.49 1.24 4.02
N ILE A 5 -2.00 0.01 4.20
CA ILE A 5 -1.71 -0.88 3.10
C ILE A 5 -2.48 -2.18 3.30
N VAL A 6 -2.81 -2.85 2.22
CA VAL A 6 -3.45 -4.16 2.25
C VAL A 6 -2.51 -5.14 1.56
N ILE A 7 -2.18 -6.23 2.24
CA ILE A 7 -1.33 -7.29 1.68
C ILE A 7 -2.19 -8.54 1.53
N GLU A 8 -2.19 -9.09 0.33
CA GLU A 8 -2.98 -10.27 0.01
C GLU A 8 -2.08 -11.38 -0.50
N ALA A 9 -2.34 -12.61 -0.04
CA ALA A 9 -1.63 -13.77 -0.54
C ALA A 9 -2.18 -14.14 -1.90
N ALA A 10 -1.30 -14.33 -2.87
CA ALA A 10 -1.61 -14.86 -4.17
C ALA A 10 -1.06 -16.28 -4.27
N GLU A 11 -1.17 -16.91 -5.43
CA GLU A 11 -0.78 -18.32 -5.58
C GLU A 11 0.70 -18.56 -5.25
N ASN A 12 1.58 -17.72 -5.74
CA ASN A 12 3.03 -17.92 -5.55
C ASN A 12 3.75 -16.74 -4.90
N ASN A 13 3.01 -15.71 -4.52
CA ASN A 13 3.62 -14.51 -3.95
C ASN A 13 2.59 -13.74 -3.14
N PHE A 14 2.97 -12.53 -2.75
CA PHE A 14 2.07 -11.59 -2.08
C PHE A 14 1.96 -10.34 -2.92
N SER A 15 0.82 -9.67 -2.83
CA SER A 15 0.63 -8.38 -3.46
C SER A 15 0.12 -7.38 -2.43
N ALA A 16 0.42 -6.11 -2.66
CA ALA A 16 -0.01 -5.05 -1.77
C ALA A 16 -0.54 -3.87 -2.58
N TYR A 17 -1.49 -3.15 -1.99
CA TYR A 17 -1.96 -1.90 -2.55
C TYR A 17 -2.23 -0.90 -1.43
N VAL A 18 -2.33 0.36 -1.81
CA VAL A 18 -2.57 1.46 -0.88
C VAL A 18 -3.96 2.03 -1.19
N PRO A 19 -4.95 1.84 -0.31
CA PRO A 19 -6.31 2.34 -0.55
C PRO A 19 -6.37 3.83 -0.90
N ASP A 20 -5.59 4.65 -0.24
CA ASP A 20 -5.61 6.10 -0.45
C ASP A 20 -4.77 6.60 -1.61
N LEU A 21 -3.98 5.72 -2.24
CA LEU A 21 -3.15 6.06 -3.39
C LEU A 21 -3.49 5.14 -4.56
N PRO A 22 -4.49 5.49 -5.37
CA PRO A 22 -4.88 4.64 -6.50
C PRO A 22 -3.70 4.35 -7.44
N GLY A 23 -3.57 3.10 -7.83
CA GLY A 23 -2.49 2.67 -8.72
C GLY A 23 -1.17 2.37 -8.03
N CYS A 24 -1.06 2.62 -6.73
CA CYS A 24 0.16 2.31 -5.98
C CYS A 24 0.10 0.87 -5.51
N VAL A 25 0.82 -0.02 -6.19
CA VAL A 25 0.81 -1.46 -5.93
C VAL A 25 2.23 -2.01 -5.92
N ALA A 26 2.41 -3.14 -5.26
CA ALA A 26 3.70 -3.83 -5.23
C ALA A 26 3.48 -5.32 -5.01
N THR A 27 4.51 -6.12 -5.27
CA THR A 27 4.50 -7.56 -5.03
C THR A 27 5.79 -7.96 -4.34
N GLY A 28 5.78 -9.12 -3.73
CA GLY A 28 6.97 -9.68 -3.10
C GLY A 28 6.79 -11.16 -2.82
N ALA A 29 7.89 -11.85 -2.57
CA ALA A 29 7.88 -13.27 -2.28
C ALA A 29 7.44 -13.57 -0.84
N THR A 30 7.61 -12.62 0.06
CA THR A 30 7.22 -12.71 1.47
C THR A 30 6.45 -11.46 1.88
N VAL A 31 5.78 -11.52 3.03
CA VAL A 31 5.10 -10.35 3.58
C VAL A 31 6.09 -9.22 3.82
N GLU A 32 7.24 -9.52 4.41
CA GLU A 32 8.28 -8.53 4.73
C GLU A 32 8.82 -7.87 3.48
N GLU A 33 9.07 -8.67 2.44
CA GLU A 33 9.54 -8.14 1.16
C GLU A 33 8.48 -7.24 0.52
N THR A 34 7.22 -7.69 0.57
CA THR A 34 6.09 -6.93 0.01
C THR A 34 5.93 -5.60 0.75
N GLU A 35 6.08 -5.58 2.08
CA GLU A 35 6.04 -4.34 2.85
C GLU A 35 7.15 -3.38 2.43
N SER A 36 8.35 -3.90 2.21
CA SER A 36 9.48 -3.09 1.75
C SER A 36 9.22 -2.53 0.37
N GLN A 37 8.69 -3.34 -0.52
CA GLN A 37 8.38 -2.93 -1.89
C GLN A 37 7.27 -1.89 -1.94
N ILE A 38 6.21 -2.07 -1.16
CA ILE A 38 5.11 -1.10 -1.17
C ILE A 38 5.54 0.24 -0.54
N ARG A 39 6.43 0.21 0.45
CA ARG A 39 6.99 1.43 1.02
C ARG A 39 7.74 2.23 -0.05
N GLU A 40 8.60 1.58 -0.80
CA GLU A 40 9.33 2.23 -1.91
C GLU A 40 8.36 2.76 -2.96
N ALA A 41 7.33 1.98 -3.28
CA ALA A 41 6.31 2.39 -4.25
C ALA A 41 5.58 3.66 -3.78
N ILE A 42 5.25 3.73 -2.49
CA ILE A 42 4.60 4.92 -1.92
C ILE A 42 5.52 6.13 -2.03
N GLU A 43 6.78 5.99 -1.63
CA GLU A 43 7.75 7.08 -1.68
C GLU A 43 7.90 7.61 -3.10
N PHE A 44 8.03 6.70 -4.07
CA PHE A 44 8.14 7.06 -5.47
C PHE A 44 6.86 7.74 -5.98
N HIS A 45 5.71 7.22 -5.60
CA HIS A 45 4.40 7.76 -5.99
C HIS A 45 4.23 9.20 -5.50
N LEU A 46 4.53 9.43 -4.22
CA LEU A 46 4.44 10.77 -3.63
C LEU A 46 5.43 11.74 -4.25
N GLU A 47 6.63 11.26 -4.56
CA GLU A 47 7.65 12.06 -5.22
C GLU A 47 7.17 12.53 -6.59
N GLY A 48 6.54 11.63 -7.35
CA GLY A 48 5.96 11.97 -8.65
C GLY A 48 4.85 13.00 -8.54
N LEU A 49 3.98 12.86 -7.54
CA LEU A 49 2.92 13.84 -7.32
C LEU A 49 3.48 15.22 -7.00
N ARG A 50 4.50 15.28 -6.14
CA ARG A 50 5.13 16.56 -5.79
C ARG A 50 5.81 17.20 -6.99
N ALA A 51 6.49 16.40 -7.80
CA ALA A 51 7.17 16.89 -9.00
C ALA A 51 6.18 17.52 -9.99
N ASP A 52 4.97 16.99 -10.07
CA ASP A 52 3.93 17.48 -10.96
C ASP A 52 3.01 18.52 -10.31
N ASN A 53 3.34 18.96 -9.09
CA ASN A 53 2.53 19.90 -8.32
C ASN A 53 1.10 19.43 -8.13
N LEU A 54 0.91 18.13 -8.01
CA LEU A 54 -0.40 17.53 -7.75
C LEU A 54 -0.60 17.37 -6.25
N PRO A 55 -1.86 17.46 -5.78
CA PRO A 55 -2.12 17.31 -4.35
C PRO A 55 -1.78 15.90 -3.86
N ILE A 56 -1.26 15.82 -2.65
CA ILE A 56 -0.97 14.55 -1.98
C ILE A 56 -2.26 14.08 -1.31
N PRO A 57 -2.80 12.92 -1.68
CA PRO A 57 -4.01 12.41 -1.04
C PRO A 57 -3.78 12.21 0.46
N PRO A 58 -4.75 12.59 1.31
CA PRO A 58 -4.60 12.36 2.75
C PRO A 58 -4.69 10.88 3.10
N ALA A 59 -4.02 10.49 4.17
CA ALA A 59 -4.08 9.14 4.70
C ALA A 59 -5.37 8.98 5.52
N SER A 60 -6.48 8.74 4.86
CA SER A 60 -7.80 8.72 5.47
C SER A 60 -8.33 7.31 5.76
N SER A 61 -7.79 6.29 5.09
CA SER A 61 -8.23 4.92 5.32
C SER A 61 -7.67 4.35 6.61
N ARG A 62 -8.47 3.55 7.26
CA ARG A 62 -8.12 2.86 8.49
C ARG A 62 -8.31 1.37 8.29
N VAL A 63 -7.41 0.57 8.86
CA VAL A 63 -7.51 -0.90 8.81
C VAL A 63 -7.91 -1.41 10.18
N ASP A 64 -8.94 -2.22 10.21
CA ASP A 64 -9.39 -2.90 11.42
C ASP A 64 -9.66 -4.36 11.11
N TYR A 65 -9.56 -5.18 12.15
CA TYR A 65 -9.87 -6.61 12.06
C TYR A 65 -11.08 -6.87 12.94
N VAL A 66 -12.02 -7.64 12.42
CA VAL A 66 -13.23 -8.00 13.15
C VAL A 66 -13.25 -9.51 13.30
N GLU A 67 -13.36 -9.96 14.56
CA GLU A 67 -13.46 -11.38 14.85
C GLU A 67 -14.90 -11.82 14.66
N VAL A 68 -15.09 -12.90 13.93
CA VAL A 68 -16.41 -13.47 13.71
C VAL A 68 -16.39 -14.95 14.07
N ALA A 69 -17.51 -15.44 14.55
CA ALA A 69 -17.67 -16.86 14.84
C ALA A 69 -17.92 -17.59 13.51
N ALA A 70 -17.03 -18.50 13.15
CA ALA A 70 -17.12 -19.25 11.90
C ALA A 70 -17.14 -20.75 12.14
#